data_221f3ae5d4a39611378babaa16e91b52
#
_entry.id   221f3ae5d4a39611378babaa16e91b52
#
_cell.length_a   1.000
_cell.length_b   1.000
_cell.length_c   1.000
_cell.angle_alpha   90.00
_cell.angle_beta   90.00
_cell.angle_gamma   90.00
#
_symmetry.space_group_name_H-M   'P 1'
#
loop_
_entity.id
_entity.type
_entity.pdbx_description
1 polymer ?
#
loop_
_entity_poly.entity_id
_entity_poly.type
_entity_poly.pdbx_seq_one_letter_code
_entity_poly.pdbx_strand_id
1 'polypeptide(L)'
;MKKLAVLGRGTVGCMTVAHYLRWTDWEIDWIYDPLILPATVGEGTTLVLPRSLDANLRFDSQDLNRIGSTVKTGIFKKNWGIGKAFTHSFPVGAVGIHFNAVAFQDYVFEKVSKNSRVKLIEENITPDNIDADYVMVCSGTPKNFTDYETADHIPVNACYVSQCPWEYARFTHTLTIARPHGWIFGIPLQHRCA
;
A
#
# COMPACT_ATOMS: atom_id res chain seq x y z
N MET A 1 29.73 -6.76 0.39
CA MET A 1 28.32 -6.78 0.85
C MET A 1 27.50 -6.41 -0.36
N LYS A 2 26.34 -7.03 -0.60
CA LYS A 2 25.49 -6.65 -1.75
C LYS A 2 24.78 -5.33 -1.47
N LYS A 3 24.49 -4.61 -2.53
CA LYS A 3 23.84 -3.30 -2.49
C LYS A 3 22.51 -3.36 -3.23
N LEU A 4 21.44 -2.91 -2.57
CA LEU A 4 20.10 -2.76 -3.14
C LEU A 4 19.75 -1.28 -3.26
N ALA A 5 19.33 -0.85 -4.44
CA ALA A 5 18.69 0.44 -4.60
C ALA A 5 17.16 0.27 -4.65
N VAL A 6 16.44 1.08 -3.87
CA VAL A 6 14.97 1.13 -3.85
C VAL A 6 14.53 2.53 -4.27
N LEU A 7 13.85 2.62 -5.42
CA LEU A 7 13.35 3.88 -5.95
C LEU A 7 11.91 4.11 -5.54
N GLY A 8 11.66 5.18 -4.82
CA GLY A 8 10.33 5.60 -4.37
C GLY A 8 10.06 5.32 -2.90
N ARG A 9 9.33 6.26 -2.27
CA ARG A 9 8.95 6.24 -0.85
C ARG A 9 7.45 5.94 -0.64
N GLY A 10 6.76 5.49 -1.66
CA GLY A 10 5.37 5.03 -1.55
C GLY A 10 5.25 3.73 -0.74
N THR A 11 4.02 3.23 -0.57
CA THR A 11 3.71 2.00 0.19
C THR A 11 4.61 0.81 -0.23
N VAL A 12 4.82 0.63 -1.55
CA VAL A 12 5.64 -0.47 -2.07
C VAL A 12 7.11 -0.29 -1.69
N GLY A 13 7.68 0.91 -1.87
CA GLY A 13 9.07 1.22 -1.49
C GLY A 13 9.32 1.01 0.00
N CYS A 14 8.42 1.50 0.85
CA CYS A 14 8.46 1.29 2.30
C CYS A 14 8.51 -0.20 2.67
N MET A 15 7.63 -1.01 2.08
CA MET A 15 7.60 -2.45 2.36
C MET A 15 8.82 -3.18 1.81
N THR A 16 9.34 -2.76 0.65
CA THR A 16 10.56 -3.31 0.06
C THR A 16 11.76 -3.06 0.98
N VAL A 17 11.97 -1.83 1.43
CA VAL A 17 13.06 -1.51 2.36
C VAL A 17 12.93 -2.31 3.65
N ALA A 18 11.75 -2.34 4.27
CA ALA A 18 11.51 -3.09 5.50
C ALA A 18 11.80 -4.60 5.33
N HIS A 19 11.40 -5.17 4.19
CA HIS A 19 11.63 -6.59 3.89
C HIS A 19 13.12 -6.91 3.76
N TYR A 20 13.83 -6.22 2.87
CA TYR A 20 15.25 -6.52 2.63
C TYR A 20 16.12 -6.19 3.85
N LEU A 21 15.80 -5.15 4.58
CA LEU A 21 16.48 -4.83 5.84
C LEU A 21 16.33 -5.94 6.89
N ARG A 22 15.19 -6.62 6.93
CA ARG A 22 14.91 -7.69 7.88
C ARG A 22 15.53 -9.03 7.49
N TRP A 23 15.54 -9.36 6.20
CA TRP A 23 15.86 -10.71 5.73
C TRP A 23 17.21 -10.84 5.02
N THR A 24 17.95 -9.74 4.87
CA THR A 24 19.30 -9.75 4.27
C THR A 24 20.26 -8.93 5.14
N ASP A 25 21.55 -9.04 4.83
CA ASP A 25 22.63 -8.20 5.36
C ASP A 25 23.03 -7.07 4.40
N TRP A 26 22.25 -6.84 3.36
CA TRP A 26 22.54 -5.89 2.28
C TRP A 26 22.51 -4.44 2.75
N GLU A 27 23.32 -3.61 2.09
CA GLU A 27 23.19 -2.15 2.15
C GLU A 27 22.04 -1.70 1.26
N ILE A 28 21.30 -0.69 1.68
CA ILE A 28 20.12 -0.21 0.97
C ILE A 28 20.27 1.28 0.69
N ASP A 29 20.37 1.66 -0.59
CA ASP A 29 20.20 3.03 -1.05
C ASP A 29 18.69 3.26 -1.29
N TRP A 30 18.05 4.04 -0.41
CA TRP A 30 16.63 4.38 -0.55
C TRP A 30 16.50 5.76 -1.20
N ILE A 31 16.14 5.76 -2.49
CA ILE A 31 16.17 6.92 -3.37
C ILE A 31 14.73 7.40 -3.61
N TYR A 32 14.46 8.66 -3.33
CA TYR A 32 13.13 9.23 -3.55
C TYR A 32 13.20 10.74 -3.80
N ASP A 33 12.24 11.26 -4.55
CA ASP A 33 12.03 12.67 -4.73
C ASP A 33 11.11 13.20 -3.62
N PRO A 34 11.58 14.07 -2.71
CA PRO A 34 10.76 14.61 -1.61
C PRO A 34 9.61 15.51 -2.09
N LEU A 35 9.65 15.97 -3.35
CA LEU A 35 8.58 16.79 -3.94
C LEU A 35 7.40 15.95 -4.44
N ILE A 36 7.58 14.63 -4.60
CA ILE A 36 6.50 13.74 -4.99
C ILE A 36 5.68 13.38 -3.75
N LEU A 37 4.49 13.96 -3.66
CA LEU A 37 3.56 13.67 -2.59
C LEU A 37 3.03 12.24 -2.69
N PRO A 38 2.92 11.51 -1.58
CA PRO A 38 2.31 10.19 -1.57
C PRO A 38 0.81 10.26 -1.91
N ALA A 39 0.29 9.17 -2.46
CA ALA A 39 -1.15 9.05 -2.66
C ALA A 39 -1.88 9.12 -1.30
N THR A 40 -2.89 9.98 -1.20
CA THR A 40 -3.64 10.25 0.03
C THR A 40 -4.93 9.45 0.13
N VAL A 41 -4.97 8.28 -0.48
CA VAL A 41 -6.13 7.38 -0.47
C VAL A 41 -5.93 6.26 0.55
N GLY A 42 -7.01 5.85 1.22
CA GLY A 42 -7.01 4.68 2.10
C GLY A 42 -6.85 3.40 1.28
N GLU A 43 -6.10 2.47 1.80
CA GLU A 43 -5.79 1.21 1.15
C GLU A 43 -6.36 0.03 1.94
N GLY A 44 -6.82 -0.98 1.21
CA GLY A 44 -7.27 -2.23 1.78
C GLY A 44 -6.30 -3.36 1.42
N THR A 45 -5.96 -4.19 2.38
CA THR A 45 -4.98 -5.26 2.19
C THR A 45 -5.62 -6.59 1.84
N THR A 46 -4.77 -7.51 1.38
CA THR A 46 -4.99 -8.95 1.45
C THR A 46 -4.61 -9.47 2.85
N LEU A 47 -4.74 -10.78 3.07
CA LEU A 47 -4.36 -11.44 4.33
C LEU A 47 -2.85 -11.52 4.55
N VAL A 48 -2.06 -11.28 3.51
CA VAL A 48 -0.60 -11.41 3.56
C VAL A 48 0.05 -10.21 4.26
N LEU A 49 -0.45 -8.98 4.04
CA LEU A 49 0.23 -7.78 4.52
C LEU A 49 0.34 -7.71 6.05
N PRO A 50 -0.69 -7.99 6.87
CA PRO A 50 -0.53 -7.96 8.33
C PRO A 50 0.57 -8.89 8.83
N ARG A 51 0.69 -10.09 8.25
CA ARG A 51 1.77 -11.03 8.57
C ARG A 51 3.15 -10.51 8.16
N SER A 52 3.22 -9.86 6.99
CA SER A 52 4.47 -9.26 6.52
C SER A 52 4.90 -8.09 7.39
N LEU A 53 3.96 -7.29 7.89
CA LEU A 53 4.24 -6.19 8.81
C LEU A 53 4.78 -6.69 10.14
N ASP A 54 4.14 -7.72 10.72
CA ASP A 54 4.66 -8.36 11.93
C ASP A 54 6.06 -8.93 11.69
N ALA A 55 6.26 -9.74 10.65
CA ALA A 55 7.53 -10.36 10.34
C ALA A 55 8.67 -9.36 10.07
N ASN A 56 8.40 -8.26 9.37
CA ASN A 56 9.39 -7.27 8.95
C ASN A 56 9.63 -6.19 10.00
N LEU A 57 8.60 -5.73 10.71
CA LEU A 57 8.62 -4.55 11.55
C LEU A 57 8.20 -4.79 13.01
N ARG A 58 7.80 -6.04 13.35
CA ARG A 58 7.15 -6.39 14.62
C ARG A 58 5.92 -5.51 14.88
N PHE A 59 5.11 -5.35 13.84
CA PHE A 59 3.89 -4.56 13.87
C PHE A 59 2.85 -5.21 14.77
N ASP A 60 2.29 -4.47 15.69
CA ASP A 60 1.32 -4.95 16.67
C ASP A 60 0.00 -4.13 16.68
N SER A 61 -0.86 -4.42 17.66
CA SER A 61 -2.15 -3.75 17.80
C SER A 61 -2.04 -2.26 18.15
N GLN A 62 -0.95 -1.81 18.77
CA GLN A 62 -0.74 -0.39 19.07
C GLN A 62 -0.37 0.38 17.81
N ASP A 63 0.37 -0.26 16.90
CA ASP A 63 0.75 0.33 15.62
C ASP A 63 -0.46 0.55 14.69
N LEU A 64 -1.54 -0.25 14.83
CA LEU A 64 -2.79 -0.04 14.07
C LEU A 64 -3.33 1.39 14.22
N ASN A 65 -3.31 1.93 15.42
CA ASN A 65 -3.79 3.30 15.66
C ASN A 65 -2.87 4.34 15.00
N ARG A 66 -1.56 4.09 14.97
CA ARG A 66 -0.58 5.02 14.38
C ARG A 66 -0.80 5.20 12.87
N ILE A 67 -1.29 4.19 12.19
CA ILE A 67 -1.55 4.22 10.75
C ILE A 67 -3.03 4.45 10.42
N GLY A 68 -3.86 4.85 11.40
CA GLY A 68 -5.29 5.09 11.22
C GLY A 68 -6.06 3.88 10.71
N SER A 69 -5.61 2.68 11.09
CA SER A 69 -6.07 1.41 10.53
C SER A 69 -7.38 0.94 11.14
N THR A 70 -8.14 0.20 10.34
CA THR A 70 -9.26 -0.63 10.79
C THR A 70 -9.06 -2.08 10.35
N VAL A 71 -9.65 -3.01 11.09
CA VAL A 71 -9.64 -4.43 10.73
C VAL A 71 -10.50 -4.64 9.49
N LYS A 72 -10.00 -5.46 8.57
CA LYS A 72 -10.74 -5.89 7.37
C LYS A 72 -11.10 -7.37 7.49
N THR A 73 -12.40 -7.66 7.52
CA THR A 73 -12.94 -9.02 7.67
C THR A 73 -13.40 -9.65 6.35
N GLY A 74 -13.37 -8.89 5.26
CA GLY A 74 -13.80 -9.36 3.95
C GLY A 74 -14.14 -8.22 2.99
N ILE A 75 -14.96 -8.55 2.00
CA ILE A 75 -15.46 -7.61 1.00
C ILE A 75 -16.97 -7.78 0.90
N PHE A 76 -17.73 -6.71 1.14
CA PHE A 76 -19.16 -6.70 0.89
C PHE A 76 -19.41 -6.16 -0.53
N LYS A 77 -20.12 -6.95 -1.32
CA LYS A 77 -20.43 -6.68 -2.71
C LYS A 77 -21.91 -6.39 -2.88
N LYS A 78 -22.24 -5.21 -3.44
CA LYS A 78 -23.61 -4.79 -3.70
C LYS A 78 -23.83 -4.59 -5.22
N ASN A 79 -24.93 -5.08 -5.72
CA ASN A 79 -25.33 -5.05 -7.13
C ASN A 79 -24.38 -5.80 -8.09
N TRP A 80 -23.65 -6.80 -7.59
CA TRP A 80 -22.80 -7.66 -8.40
C TRP A 80 -23.53 -8.98 -8.73
N GLY A 81 -23.54 -9.35 -10.02
CA GLY A 81 -24.14 -10.59 -10.48
C GLY A 81 -25.67 -10.63 -10.31
N ILE A 82 -26.22 -11.85 -10.24
CA ILE A 82 -27.66 -12.13 -10.13
C ILE A 82 -28.19 -11.77 -8.73
N GLY A 83 -27.37 -11.95 -7.70
CA GLY A 83 -27.68 -11.57 -6.31
C GLY A 83 -27.51 -10.07 -6.08
N LYS A 84 -28.45 -9.46 -5.33
CA LYS A 84 -28.38 -8.01 -5.06
C LYS A 84 -27.23 -7.63 -4.13
N ALA A 85 -26.83 -8.53 -3.22
CA ALA A 85 -25.71 -8.30 -2.31
C ALA A 85 -25.19 -9.63 -1.75
N PHE A 86 -23.89 -9.71 -1.51
CA PHE A 86 -23.24 -10.81 -0.80
C PHE A 86 -21.93 -10.37 -0.16
N THR A 87 -21.50 -11.14 0.85
CA THR A 87 -20.21 -10.93 1.52
C THR A 87 -19.23 -12.02 1.11
N HIS A 88 -18.06 -11.60 0.65
CA HIS A 88 -16.90 -12.48 0.53
C HIS A 88 -16.09 -12.34 1.82
N SER A 89 -16.45 -13.16 2.81
CA SER A 89 -15.78 -13.16 4.12
C SER A 89 -14.41 -13.80 4.04
N PHE A 90 -13.48 -13.30 4.83
CA PHE A 90 -12.20 -13.98 5.01
C PHE A 90 -12.39 -15.22 5.91
N PRO A 91 -11.50 -16.23 5.82
CA PRO A 91 -11.54 -17.39 6.71
C PRO A 91 -11.50 -17.00 8.19
N VAL A 92 -12.09 -17.82 9.04
CA VAL A 92 -12.07 -17.61 10.50
C VAL A 92 -10.63 -17.49 11.00
N GLY A 93 -10.37 -16.48 11.82
CA GLY A 93 -9.03 -16.17 12.35
C GLY A 93 -8.09 -15.45 11.39
N ALA A 94 -8.54 -15.17 10.16
CA ALA A 94 -7.76 -14.40 9.19
C ALA A 94 -8.36 -13.00 9.00
N VAL A 95 -7.52 -11.99 9.07
CA VAL A 95 -7.91 -10.59 8.87
C VAL A 95 -6.92 -9.89 7.95
N GLY A 96 -7.44 -8.96 7.15
CA GLY A 96 -6.66 -7.90 6.53
C GLY A 96 -6.81 -6.62 7.34
N ILE A 97 -6.26 -5.54 6.84
CA ILE A 97 -6.45 -4.20 7.40
C ILE A 97 -6.78 -3.20 6.28
N HIS A 98 -7.45 -2.13 6.65
CA HIS A 98 -7.45 -0.89 5.89
C HIS A 98 -6.52 0.09 6.62
N PHE A 99 -5.83 0.95 5.92
CA PHE A 99 -4.87 1.87 6.54
C PHE A 99 -4.80 3.18 5.78
N ASN A 100 -4.39 4.23 6.47
CA ASN A 100 -4.07 5.50 5.85
C ASN A 100 -2.69 5.38 5.20
N ALA A 101 -2.60 5.51 3.88
CA ALA A 101 -1.37 5.33 3.12
C ALA A 101 -0.24 6.27 3.57
N VAL A 102 -0.55 7.54 3.84
CA VAL A 102 0.44 8.52 4.31
C VAL A 102 0.96 8.14 5.69
N ALA A 103 0.07 7.91 6.66
CA ALA A 103 0.44 7.54 8.01
C ALA A 103 1.24 6.22 8.05
N PHE A 104 0.91 5.28 7.16
CA PHE A 104 1.65 4.03 7.00
C PHE A 104 3.07 4.26 6.49
N GLN A 105 3.22 5.08 5.44
CA GLN A 105 4.53 5.39 4.87
C GLN A 105 5.43 6.11 5.88
N ASP A 106 4.89 7.05 6.63
CA ASP A 106 5.61 7.76 7.69
C ASP A 106 6.00 6.82 8.84
N TYR A 107 5.10 5.93 9.24
CA TYR A 107 5.38 4.89 10.24
C TYR A 107 6.55 4.00 9.82
N VAL A 108 6.52 3.46 8.60
CA VAL A 108 7.61 2.59 8.13
C VAL A 108 8.91 3.36 8.00
N PHE A 109 8.87 4.56 7.45
CA PHE A 109 10.03 5.43 7.32
C PHE A 109 10.70 5.70 8.68
N GLU A 110 9.94 6.05 9.69
CA GLU A 110 10.45 6.26 11.06
C GLU A 110 11.15 5.01 11.62
N LYS A 111 10.58 3.83 11.35
CA LYS A 111 11.11 2.55 11.85
C LYS A 111 12.43 2.14 11.20
N VAL A 112 12.64 2.46 9.92
CA VAL A 112 13.77 1.89 9.15
C VAL A 112 14.83 2.91 8.73
N SER A 113 14.49 4.20 8.59
CA SER A 113 15.40 5.22 8.05
C SER A 113 16.67 5.48 8.88
N LYS A 114 16.61 5.17 10.17
CA LYS A 114 17.75 5.35 11.10
C LYS A 114 18.69 4.14 11.17
N ASN A 115 18.38 3.07 10.44
CA ASN A 115 19.24 1.89 10.41
C ASN A 115 20.54 2.20 9.65
N SER A 116 21.68 1.79 10.19
CA SER A 116 23.01 2.09 9.61
C SER A 116 23.24 1.50 8.21
N ARG A 117 22.44 0.50 7.81
CA ARG A 117 22.47 -0.08 6.46
C ARG A 117 21.58 0.64 5.45
N VAL A 118 20.81 1.65 5.88
CA VAL A 118 19.92 2.42 5.01
C VAL A 118 20.52 3.79 4.77
N LYS A 119 20.85 4.09 3.52
CA LYS A 119 21.25 5.42 3.07
C LYS A 119 20.08 6.08 2.35
N LEU A 120 19.63 7.22 2.85
CA LEU A 120 18.60 8.03 2.21
C LEU A 120 19.23 8.93 1.15
N ILE A 121 18.64 8.94 -0.06
CA ILE A 121 19.07 9.75 -1.18
C ILE A 121 17.85 10.51 -1.71
N GLU A 122 17.84 11.82 -1.50
CA GLU A 122 16.74 12.71 -1.92
C GLU A 122 17.01 13.26 -3.32
N GLU A 123 16.78 12.43 -4.31
CA GLU A 123 17.02 12.77 -5.72
C GLU A 123 15.99 12.13 -6.64
N ASN A 124 15.74 12.76 -7.80
CA ASN A 124 14.93 12.20 -8.87
C ASN A 124 15.85 11.51 -9.89
N ILE A 125 16.09 10.22 -9.69
CA ILE A 125 17.02 9.42 -10.50
C ILE A 125 16.24 8.40 -11.34
N THR A 126 16.72 8.16 -12.57
CA THR A 126 16.24 7.07 -13.42
C THR A 126 16.95 5.75 -13.08
N PRO A 127 16.30 4.59 -13.23
CA PRO A 127 16.88 3.29 -12.88
C PRO A 127 18.21 3.00 -13.57
N ASP A 128 18.40 3.47 -14.80
CA ASP A 128 19.58 3.17 -15.64
C ASP A 128 20.89 3.80 -15.13
N ASN A 129 20.82 4.76 -14.21
CA ASN A 129 21.97 5.51 -13.71
C ASN A 129 22.34 5.10 -12.26
N ILE A 130 21.92 3.92 -11.81
CA ILE A 130 22.13 3.50 -10.43
C ILE A 130 23.19 2.40 -10.35
N ASP A 131 24.23 2.66 -9.58
CA ASP A 131 25.28 1.69 -9.25
C ASP A 131 24.86 0.88 -8.03
N ALA A 132 24.20 -0.27 -8.27
CA ALA A 132 23.79 -1.23 -7.27
C ALA A 132 23.71 -2.64 -7.86
N ASP A 133 23.85 -3.70 -7.02
CA ASP A 133 23.70 -5.08 -7.47
C ASP A 133 22.25 -5.38 -7.90
N TYR A 134 21.29 -4.73 -7.25
CA TYR A 134 19.85 -4.86 -7.55
C TYR A 134 19.15 -3.50 -7.48
N VAL A 135 18.19 -3.28 -8.38
CA VAL A 135 17.36 -2.08 -8.40
C VAL A 135 15.88 -2.48 -8.31
N MET A 136 15.16 -1.99 -7.30
CA MET A 136 13.73 -2.16 -7.14
C MET A 136 13.02 -0.85 -7.47
N VAL A 137 12.31 -0.81 -8.59
CA VAL A 137 11.58 0.37 -9.04
C VAL A 137 10.20 0.39 -8.38
N CYS A 138 10.06 1.22 -7.35
CA CYS A 138 8.84 1.39 -6.54
C CYS A 138 8.25 2.81 -6.69
N SER A 139 8.58 3.50 -7.78
CA SER A 139 8.24 4.91 -8.01
C SER A 139 6.84 5.14 -8.61
N GLY A 140 5.99 4.12 -8.62
CA GLY A 140 4.62 4.21 -9.13
C GLY A 140 4.51 3.84 -10.60
N THR A 141 3.67 4.57 -11.34
CA THR A 141 3.39 4.28 -12.75
C THR A 141 4.62 4.53 -13.63
N PRO A 142 5.03 3.56 -14.48
CA PRO A 142 6.13 3.76 -15.42
C PRO A 142 5.88 4.93 -16.37
N LYS A 143 6.94 5.63 -16.76
CA LYS A 143 6.87 6.70 -17.77
C LYS A 143 6.85 6.16 -19.19
N ASN A 144 7.35 4.95 -19.41
CA ASN A 144 7.39 4.26 -20.68
C ASN A 144 6.71 2.89 -20.54
N PHE A 145 5.84 2.55 -21.47
CA PHE A 145 5.06 1.32 -21.50
C PHE A 145 5.46 0.38 -22.64
N THR A 146 6.58 0.59 -23.30
CA THR A 146 7.01 -0.21 -24.47
C THR A 146 7.12 -1.70 -24.13
N ASP A 147 7.55 -2.04 -22.91
CA ASP A 147 7.73 -3.43 -22.44
C ASP A 147 6.55 -3.95 -21.64
N TYR A 148 5.38 -3.30 -21.72
CA TYR A 148 4.18 -3.68 -20.97
C TYR A 148 3.07 -4.11 -21.92
N GLU A 149 2.33 -5.12 -21.51
CA GLU A 149 1.07 -5.50 -22.17
C GLU A 149 -0.08 -4.65 -21.64
N THR A 150 -0.96 -4.21 -22.55
CA THR A 150 -2.16 -3.45 -22.17
C THR A 150 -3.26 -4.43 -21.74
N ALA A 151 -3.88 -4.16 -20.59
CA ALA A 151 -5.00 -4.94 -20.08
C ALA A 151 -6.33 -4.45 -20.67
N ASP A 152 -6.60 -4.74 -21.94
CA ASP A 152 -7.76 -4.24 -22.70
C ASP A 152 -9.11 -4.69 -22.15
N HIS A 153 -9.12 -5.76 -21.34
CA HIS A 153 -10.33 -6.28 -20.69
C HIS A 153 -10.77 -5.48 -19.46
N ILE A 154 -9.99 -4.51 -18.98
CA ILE A 154 -10.35 -3.66 -17.84
C ILE A 154 -11.25 -2.53 -18.35
N PRO A 155 -12.54 -2.47 -17.93
CA PRO A 155 -13.52 -1.55 -18.52
C PRO A 155 -13.42 -0.11 -18.01
N VAL A 156 -12.44 0.20 -17.13
CA VAL A 156 -12.27 1.51 -16.52
C VAL A 156 -10.81 1.94 -16.55
N ASN A 157 -10.57 3.22 -16.76
CA ASN A 157 -9.22 3.80 -16.88
C ASN A 157 -9.00 5.03 -15.99
N ALA A 158 -9.97 5.38 -15.16
CA ALA A 158 -9.90 6.52 -14.26
C ALA A 158 -10.54 6.20 -12.90
N CYS A 159 -10.08 6.88 -11.87
CA CYS A 159 -10.66 6.81 -10.53
C CYS A 159 -10.85 8.22 -9.98
N TYR A 160 -12.05 8.48 -9.43
CA TYR A 160 -12.33 9.67 -8.64
C TYR A 160 -12.29 9.29 -7.17
N VAL A 161 -11.56 10.07 -6.37
CA VAL A 161 -11.41 9.83 -4.94
C VAL A 161 -12.13 10.93 -4.16
N SER A 162 -12.92 10.52 -3.18
CA SER A 162 -13.56 11.39 -2.22
C SER A 162 -13.35 10.83 -0.81
N GLN A 163 -13.34 11.71 0.18
CA GLN A 163 -13.16 11.33 1.57
C GLN A 163 -14.31 11.90 2.40
N CYS A 164 -15.03 11.00 3.08
CA CYS A 164 -16.13 11.37 3.97
C CYS A 164 -15.70 11.19 5.43
N PRO A 165 -15.57 12.26 6.21
CA PRO A 165 -15.24 12.15 7.63
C PRO A 165 -16.36 11.45 8.40
N TRP A 166 -16.00 10.71 9.42
CA TRP A 166 -16.92 10.14 10.40
C TRP A 166 -16.28 10.08 11.78
N GLU A 167 -17.09 9.93 12.81
CA GLU A 167 -16.63 9.87 14.17
C GLU A 167 -15.94 8.51 14.48
N TYR A 168 -16.49 7.42 13.90
CA TYR A 168 -15.95 6.05 14.03
C TYR A 168 -16.30 5.21 12.79
N ALA A 169 -15.51 4.19 12.54
CA ALA A 169 -15.72 3.27 11.43
C ALA A 169 -17.03 2.46 11.63
N ARG A 170 -17.89 2.49 10.61
CA ARG A 170 -19.24 1.89 10.67
C ARG A 170 -19.29 0.46 10.17
N PHE A 171 -18.24 -0.04 9.55
CA PHE A 171 -18.16 -1.41 9.04
C PHE A 171 -16.68 -1.86 8.96
N THR A 172 -16.46 -3.18 8.88
CA THR A 172 -15.13 -3.83 8.94
C THR A 172 -14.75 -4.53 7.63
N HIS A 173 -15.46 -4.27 6.55
CA HIS A 173 -15.21 -4.86 5.24
C HIS A 173 -14.91 -3.77 4.21
N THR A 174 -14.24 -4.09 3.12
CA THR A 174 -14.24 -3.21 1.94
C THR A 174 -15.62 -3.27 1.31
N LEU A 175 -16.28 -2.13 1.12
CA LEU A 175 -17.52 -2.04 0.37
C LEU A 175 -17.23 -1.93 -1.11
N THR A 176 -17.91 -2.71 -1.95
CA THR A 176 -17.88 -2.55 -3.41
C THR A 176 -19.29 -2.51 -3.95
N ILE A 177 -19.62 -1.48 -4.72
CA ILE A 177 -20.95 -1.28 -5.30
C ILE A 177 -20.81 -1.20 -6.81
N ALA A 178 -21.40 -2.17 -7.53
CA ALA A 178 -21.45 -2.12 -9.00
C ALA A 178 -22.35 -0.99 -9.47
N ARG A 179 -21.94 -0.33 -10.54
CA ARG A 179 -22.65 0.72 -11.26
C ARG A 179 -22.65 0.44 -12.76
N PRO A 180 -23.49 1.05 -13.58
CA PRO A 180 -23.55 0.79 -15.03
C PRO A 180 -22.21 1.00 -15.75
N HIS A 181 -21.35 1.89 -15.28
CA HIS A 181 -20.13 2.29 -15.95
C HIS A 181 -18.87 2.12 -15.05
N GLY A 182 -18.93 1.24 -14.04
CA GLY A 182 -17.82 1.00 -13.13
C GLY A 182 -18.27 0.53 -11.76
N TRP A 183 -17.53 0.90 -10.72
CA TRP A 183 -17.87 0.54 -9.35
C TRP A 183 -17.39 1.60 -8.35
N ILE A 184 -17.97 1.57 -7.16
CA ILE A 184 -17.56 2.41 -6.03
C ILE A 184 -16.89 1.50 -5.01
N PHE A 185 -15.72 1.90 -4.51
CA PHE A 185 -15.13 1.36 -3.29
C PHE A 185 -15.51 2.24 -2.10
N GLY A 186 -15.76 1.60 -0.95
CA GLY A 186 -15.78 2.27 0.34
C GLY A 186 -14.75 1.60 1.24
N ILE A 187 -13.73 2.35 1.64
CA ILE A 187 -12.62 1.88 2.46
C ILE A 187 -12.73 2.55 3.83
N PRO A 188 -13.12 1.81 4.89
CA PRO A 188 -13.31 2.38 6.21
C PRO A 188 -11.96 2.55 6.91
N LEU A 189 -11.62 3.78 7.26
CA LEU A 189 -10.54 4.12 8.17
C LEU A 189 -11.11 4.59 9.52
N GLN A 190 -10.27 4.83 10.51
CA GLN A 190 -10.76 5.21 11.85
C GLN A 190 -11.64 6.45 11.84
N HIS A 191 -11.25 7.50 11.14
CA HIS A 191 -11.92 8.81 11.18
C HIS A 191 -12.51 9.26 9.84
N ARG A 192 -12.47 8.42 8.81
CA ARG A 192 -13.04 8.70 7.49
C ARG A 192 -13.30 7.43 6.70
N CYS A 193 -14.17 7.52 5.71
CA CYS A 193 -14.30 6.56 4.64
C CYS A 193 -13.68 7.16 3.36
N ALA A 194 -12.82 6.43 2.68
CA ALA A 194 -12.26 6.76 1.38
C ALA A 194 -12.90 5.89 0.31
#